data_44c5d446eee63f7981791e52384d42ad
#
_entry.id   44c5d446eee63f7981791e52384d42ad
#
_cell.length_a   1.000
_cell.length_b   1.000
_cell.length_c   1.000
_cell.angle_alpha   90.00
_cell.angle_beta   90.00
_cell.angle_gamma   90.00
#
_symmetry.space_group_name_H-M   'P 1'
#
loop_
_entity.id
_entity.type
_entity.pdbx_description
1 polymer ?
#
loop_
_entity_poly.entity_id
_entity_poly.type
_entity_poly.pdbx_seq_one_letter_code
_entity_poly.pdbx_strand_id
1 'polypeptide(L)'
;MKNAITTDLTKDNIVLKKGSSEILNYRKSVMYPPAGVDTAYKRSGFIHPMYSPSGNIMTRISPRDHYHHFGIWNPWTKVKIGNHETDFWNLNSKQGTVRFSGINFVINGPVYGGFSVKHDHIDFRGAKPEELAINEVWDVRAWNTEPVDGIKAYIVDLTTFLSVAGNEPIVFVAYRYAGGIGFRATAEWNNKNSTVLTSEGLARKDADGSRARWADINGAFKDNGNSGITFFSHPSNRDYPEPMRVWPENQNGVGDVYFEFCPTRL
;
A
#
# COMPACT_ATOMS: atom_id res chain seq x y z
N MET A 1 -17.85 -19.72 -15.25
CA MET A 1 -17.86 -19.84 -13.77
C MET A 1 -18.32 -18.50 -13.20
N LYS A 2 -19.59 -18.39 -12.79
CA LYS A 2 -20.21 -17.11 -12.39
C LYS A 2 -19.59 -16.40 -11.17
N ASN A 3 -18.76 -17.07 -10.37
CA ASN A 3 -18.20 -16.53 -9.12
C ASN A 3 -16.68 -16.69 -9.00
N ALA A 4 -15.96 -16.88 -10.11
CA ALA A 4 -14.49 -16.96 -10.05
C ALA A 4 -13.88 -15.59 -9.76
N ILE A 5 -12.70 -15.60 -9.16
CA ILE A 5 -11.84 -14.43 -9.14
C ILE A 5 -11.14 -14.33 -10.49
N THR A 6 -11.24 -13.19 -11.13
CA THR A 6 -10.62 -12.91 -12.43
C THR A 6 -9.65 -11.75 -12.34
N THR A 7 -8.63 -11.82 -13.20
CA THR A 7 -7.58 -10.81 -13.31
C THR A 7 -7.59 -10.28 -14.74
N ASP A 8 -8.08 -9.07 -14.91
CA ASP A 8 -8.14 -8.41 -16.22
C ASP A 8 -6.90 -7.55 -16.43
N LEU A 9 -6.24 -7.73 -17.56
CA LEU A 9 -5.10 -6.91 -17.96
C LEU A 9 -5.55 -5.80 -18.91
N THR A 10 -5.39 -4.57 -18.51
CA THR A 10 -5.56 -3.40 -19.38
C THR A 10 -4.21 -2.80 -19.74
N LYS A 11 -4.17 -1.77 -20.58
CA LYS A 11 -2.95 -1.02 -20.88
C LYS A 11 -2.29 -0.49 -19.60
N ASP A 12 -3.08 0.05 -18.69
CA ASP A 12 -2.62 0.82 -17.54
C ASP A 12 -2.68 0.08 -16.21
N ASN A 13 -3.57 -0.93 -16.08
CA ASN A 13 -3.88 -1.58 -14.82
C ASN A 13 -3.88 -3.10 -14.91
N ILE A 14 -3.80 -3.72 -13.74
CA ILE A 14 -4.26 -5.09 -13.49
C ILE A 14 -5.45 -4.97 -12.54
N VAL A 15 -6.60 -5.54 -12.93
CA VAL A 15 -7.87 -5.41 -12.18
C VAL A 15 -8.28 -6.77 -11.65
N LEU A 16 -8.34 -6.92 -10.33
CA LEU A 16 -8.91 -8.11 -9.70
C LEU A 16 -10.41 -7.93 -9.49
N LYS A 17 -11.19 -8.95 -9.87
CA LYS A 17 -12.65 -8.95 -9.79
C LYS A 17 -13.18 -10.24 -9.17
N LYS A 18 -14.33 -10.12 -8.50
CA LYS A 18 -15.21 -11.25 -8.14
C LYS A 18 -16.52 -11.10 -8.92
N GLY A 19 -16.72 -11.95 -9.93
CA GLY A 19 -17.82 -11.75 -10.87
C GLY A 19 -17.69 -10.42 -11.61
N SER A 20 -18.69 -9.55 -11.49
CA SER A 20 -18.66 -8.19 -12.06
C SER A 20 -18.09 -7.12 -11.12
N SER A 21 -17.88 -7.45 -9.85
CA SER A 21 -17.41 -6.49 -8.84
C SER A 21 -15.90 -6.39 -8.82
N GLU A 22 -15.37 -5.18 -8.94
CA GLU A 22 -13.94 -4.93 -8.76
C GLU A 22 -13.56 -5.02 -7.29
N ILE A 23 -12.43 -5.68 -7.00
CA ILE A 23 -11.83 -5.76 -5.68
C ILE A 23 -10.76 -4.69 -5.56
N LEU A 24 -9.85 -4.65 -6.53
CA LEU A 24 -8.77 -3.67 -6.58
C LEU A 24 -8.25 -3.46 -8.00
N ASN A 25 -7.64 -2.29 -8.20
CA ASN A 25 -6.87 -1.96 -9.39
C ASN A 25 -5.39 -1.71 -9.00
N TYR A 26 -4.49 -2.49 -9.58
CA TYR A 26 -3.07 -2.26 -9.48
C TYR A 26 -2.59 -1.44 -10.68
N ARG A 27 -1.92 -0.31 -10.43
CA ARG A 27 -1.46 0.64 -11.46
C ARG A 27 -0.08 0.25 -12.01
N LYS A 28 -0.04 -0.16 -13.28
CA LYS A 28 1.19 -0.45 -14.03
C LYS A 28 1.83 0.79 -14.64
N SER A 29 1.01 1.61 -15.28
CA SER A 29 1.52 2.80 -15.97
C SER A 29 1.87 3.91 -14.99
N VAL A 30 2.83 4.72 -15.39
CA VAL A 30 3.21 5.90 -14.61
C VAL A 30 2.02 6.85 -14.50
N MET A 31 1.67 7.21 -13.28
CA MET A 31 0.72 8.25 -12.99
C MET A 31 1.47 9.54 -12.62
N TYR A 32 1.05 10.62 -13.22
CA TYR A 32 1.57 11.95 -12.95
C TYR A 32 0.74 12.62 -11.84
N PRO A 33 1.36 13.51 -11.05
CA PRO A 33 0.65 14.31 -10.08
C PRO A 33 -0.33 15.28 -10.78
N PRO A 34 -1.24 15.93 -10.03
CA PRO A 34 -2.11 16.97 -10.56
C PRO A 34 -1.35 18.09 -11.29
N ALA A 35 -2.02 18.74 -12.23
CA ALA A 35 -1.43 19.86 -12.95
C ALA A 35 -0.89 20.95 -12.00
N GLY A 36 0.31 21.47 -12.29
CA GLY A 36 1.01 22.47 -11.47
C GLY A 36 1.81 21.88 -10.28
N VAL A 37 1.75 20.58 -10.05
CA VAL A 37 2.58 19.90 -9.04
C VAL A 37 3.85 19.33 -9.69
N ASP A 38 4.98 19.35 -8.96
CA ASP A 38 6.27 18.83 -9.45
C ASP A 38 6.13 17.38 -9.94
N THR A 39 6.58 17.14 -11.17
CA THR A 39 6.55 15.82 -11.81
C THR A 39 7.41 14.76 -11.10
N ALA A 40 8.26 15.16 -10.17
CA ALA A 40 8.97 14.24 -9.29
C ALA A 40 8.04 13.29 -8.53
N TYR A 41 6.80 13.72 -8.26
CA TYR A 41 5.77 12.89 -7.61
C TYR A 41 5.16 11.82 -8.51
N LYS A 42 5.57 11.68 -9.78
CA LYS A 42 5.11 10.61 -10.66
C LYS A 42 5.51 9.23 -10.12
N ARG A 43 4.60 8.26 -10.20
CA ARG A 43 4.84 6.88 -9.73
C ARG A 43 3.99 5.86 -10.48
N SER A 44 4.44 4.63 -10.52
CA SER A 44 3.68 3.42 -10.81
C SER A 44 3.87 2.39 -9.70
N GLY A 45 3.29 1.20 -9.80
CA GLY A 45 3.50 0.15 -8.81
C GLY A 45 2.77 0.40 -7.48
N PHE A 46 1.44 0.54 -7.52
CA PHE A 46 0.61 0.74 -6.34
C PHE A 46 -0.84 0.27 -6.60
N ILE A 47 -1.62 0.07 -5.54
CA ILE A 47 -3.03 -0.30 -5.63
C ILE A 47 -3.90 0.92 -5.38
N HIS A 48 -4.69 1.30 -6.37
CA HIS A 48 -5.77 2.28 -6.28
C HIS A 48 -6.63 2.26 -7.56
N PRO A 49 -7.96 2.26 -7.42
CA PRO A 49 -8.74 2.11 -6.19
C PRO A 49 -8.67 0.69 -5.60
N MET A 50 -8.94 0.58 -4.32
CA MET A 50 -9.34 -0.64 -3.64
C MET A 50 -10.76 -0.47 -3.14
N TYR A 51 -11.61 -1.47 -3.37
CA TYR A 51 -13.05 -1.40 -3.10
C TYR A 51 -13.44 -2.26 -1.91
N SER A 52 -14.43 -1.80 -1.16
CA SER A 52 -15.19 -2.65 -0.25
C SER A 52 -16.21 -3.50 -1.02
N PRO A 53 -16.78 -4.56 -0.41
CA PRO A 53 -17.84 -5.34 -1.04
C PRO A 53 -19.12 -4.54 -1.36
N SER A 54 -19.33 -3.38 -0.75
CA SER A 54 -20.40 -2.44 -1.06
C SER A 54 -20.06 -1.45 -2.18
N GLY A 55 -18.85 -1.53 -2.75
CA GLY A 55 -18.40 -0.68 -3.86
C GLY A 55 -17.77 0.64 -3.42
N ASN A 56 -17.57 0.88 -2.13
CA ASN A 56 -16.90 2.08 -1.65
C ASN A 56 -15.40 2.04 -2.00
N ILE A 57 -14.85 3.17 -2.45
CA ILE A 57 -13.42 3.33 -2.68
C ILE A 57 -12.73 3.61 -1.34
N MET A 58 -11.94 2.65 -0.87
CA MET A 58 -11.27 2.68 0.42
C MET A 58 -9.99 3.53 0.43
N THR A 59 -9.40 3.78 -0.75
CA THR A 59 -8.09 4.41 -0.90
C THR A 59 -8.17 5.76 -1.59
N ARG A 60 -7.15 6.60 -1.41
CA ARG A 60 -6.91 7.80 -2.25
C ARG A 60 -5.44 7.94 -2.62
N ILE A 61 -5.19 8.79 -3.63
CA ILE A 61 -3.84 9.03 -4.15
C ILE A 61 -3.58 10.52 -4.29
N SER A 62 -2.30 10.88 -4.21
CA SER A 62 -1.81 12.25 -4.43
C SER A 62 -2.64 13.33 -3.74
N PRO A 63 -3.01 13.18 -2.46
CA PRO A 63 -3.73 14.24 -1.76
C PRO A 63 -2.82 15.48 -1.62
N ARG A 64 -3.43 16.67 -1.52
CA ARG A 64 -2.68 17.94 -1.48
C ARG A 64 -1.68 18.05 -0.32
N ASP A 65 -1.97 17.39 0.77
CA ASP A 65 -1.11 17.34 1.96
C ASP A 65 0.13 16.45 1.75
N HIS A 66 0.01 15.37 0.91
CA HIS A 66 1.07 14.38 0.68
C HIS A 66 0.97 13.81 -0.73
N TYR A 67 1.47 14.51 -1.73
CA TYR A 67 1.43 14.05 -3.14
C TYR A 67 2.16 12.72 -3.39
N HIS A 68 3.00 12.28 -2.46
CA HIS A 68 3.71 11.00 -2.49
C HIS A 68 2.95 9.83 -1.84
N HIS A 69 1.66 9.97 -1.50
CA HIS A 69 0.82 8.88 -1.02
C HIS A 69 -0.01 8.27 -2.16
N PHE A 70 0.02 6.93 -2.30
CA PHE A 70 -0.53 6.20 -3.44
C PHE A 70 -1.42 5.01 -3.06
N GLY A 71 -2.50 5.25 -2.35
CA GLY A 71 -3.48 4.21 -2.00
C GLY A 71 -2.87 3.15 -1.08
N ILE A 72 -2.51 1.98 -1.62
CA ILE A 72 -1.67 0.98 -0.97
C ILE A 72 -0.38 0.86 -1.78
N TRP A 73 0.75 1.09 -1.12
CA TRP A 73 2.08 1.06 -1.73
C TRP A 73 3.14 0.63 -0.70
N ASN A 74 4.33 0.33 -1.17
CA ASN A 74 5.47 -0.02 -0.31
C ASN A 74 6.52 1.10 -0.34
N PRO A 75 6.39 2.14 0.50
CA PRO A 75 7.35 3.22 0.56
C PRO A 75 8.54 2.86 1.46
N TRP A 76 9.72 3.37 1.11
CA TRP A 76 10.92 3.25 1.92
C TRP A 76 11.68 4.56 1.97
N THR A 77 11.92 5.08 3.18
CA THR A 77 12.82 6.21 3.42
C THR A 77 14.18 5.67 3.87
N LYS A 78 15.18 6.54 3.96
CA LYS A 78 16.49 6.24 4.56
C LYS A 78 17.03 4.85 4.22
N VAL A 79 17.07 4.55 2.94
CA VAL A 79 17.70 3.34 2.43
C VAL A 79 19.16 3.62 2.17
N LYS A 80 20.05 3.03 2.98
CA LYS A 80 21.50 3.16 2.78
C LYS A 80 21.94 2.16 1.71
N ILE A 81 22.60 2.67 0.67
CA ILE A 81 23.14 1.92 -0.46
C ILE A 81 24.64 2.22 -0.50
N GLY A 82 25.46 1.24 -0.12
CA GLY A 82 26.91 1.49 0.01
C GLY A 82 27.19 2.67 0.95
N ASN A 83 27.68 3.78 0.39
CA ASN A 83 28.12 4.95 1.15
C ASN A 83 27.13 6.13 1.16
N HIS A 84 25.94 6.01 0.57
CA HIS A 84 24.94 7.08 0.55
C HIS A 84 23.55 6.58 0.98
N GLU A 85 22.67 7.51 1.31
CA GLU A 85 21.24 7.22 1.60
C GLU A 85 20.37 7.71 0.45
N THR A 86 19.33 6.94 0.14
CA THR A 86 18.33 7.27 -0.87
C THR A 86 16.93 7.13 -0.29
N ASP A 87 16.07 8.09 -0.61
CA ASP A 87 14.66 8.11 -0.23
C ASP A 87 13.80 7.74 -1.44
N PHE A 88 13.11 6.59 -1.35
CA PHE A 88 12.17 6.10 -2.36
C PHE A 88 10.71 6.46 -2.03
N TRP A 89 10.46 7.12 -0.89
CA TRP A 89 9.14 7.53 -0.44
C TRP A 89 8.85 9.00 -0.76
N ASN A 90 9.68 9.92 -0.22
CA ASN A 90 9.50 11.36 -0.38
C ASN A 90 10.03 11.81 -1.76
N LEU A 91 9.25 11.51 -2.81
CA LEU A 91 9.66 11.63 -4.21
C LEU A 91 10.13 13.05 -4.62
N ASN A 92 9.67 14.09 -3.91
CA ASN A 92 10.13 15.47 -4.12
C ASN A 92 11.60 15.70 -3.75
N SER A 93 12.19 14.81 -2.96
CA SER A 93 13.64 14.82 -2.68
C SER A 93 14.48 14.53 -3.92
N LYS A 94 13.87 13.92 -4.96
CA LYS A 94 14.51 13.51 -6.23
C LYS A 94 15.71 12.59 -6.03
N GLN A 95 15.69 11.80 -4.94
CA GLN A 95 16.76 10.86 -4.63
C GLN A 95 16.51 9.49 -5.25
N GLY A 96 15.26 9.08 -5.36
CA GLY A 96 14.89 7.80 -5.96
C GLY A 96 13.42 7.73 -6.32
N THR A 97 13.03 6.63 -6.96
CA THR A 97 11.65 6.33 -7.32
C THR A 97 11.44 4.83 -7.40
N VAL A 98 10.16 4.40 -7.44
CA VAL A 98 9.79 3.01 -7.68
C VAL A 98 8.96 2.94 -8.96
N ARG A 99 9.27 1.98 -9.85
CA ARG A 99 8.60 1.77 -11.13
C ARG A 99 8.15 0.34 -11.28
N PHE A 100 6.95 0.13 -11.82
CA PHE A 100 6.57 -1.16 -12.37
C PHE A 100 7.52 -1.54 -13.49
N SER A 101 8.05 -2.76 -13.47
CA SER A 101 9.01 -3.25 -14.47
C SER A 101 8.58 -4.52 -15.19
N GLY A 102 7.53 -5.20 -14.72
CA GLY A 102 7.04 -6.39 -15.44
C GLY A 102 5.99 -7.19 -14.69
N ILE A 103 5.38 -8.13 -15.40
CA ILE A 103 4.46 -9.15 -14.87
C ILE A 103 5.17 -10.48 -14.89
N ASN A 104 5.18 -11.19 -13.75
CA ASN A 104 5.65 -12.58 -13.70
C ASN A 104 4.56 -13.52 -14.16
N PHE A 105 3.36 -13.38 -13.59
CA PHE A 105 2.18 -14.18 -13.96
C PHE A 105 0.88 -13.52 -13.53
N VAL A 106 -0.23 -13.99 -14.08
CA VAL A 106 -1.60 -13.74 -13.62
C VAL A 106 -2.33 -15.06 -13.45
N ILE A 107 -3.25 -15.12 -12.49
CA ILE A 107 -4.04 -16.31 -12.17
C ILE A 107 -5.51 -15.92 -12.11
N ASN A 108 -6.35 -16.76 -12.73
CA ASN A 108 -7.80 -16.75 -12.61
C ASN A 108 -8.27 -18.08 -12.06
N GLY A 109 -9.20 -18.10 -11.13
CA GLY A 109 -9.65 -19.36 -10.57
C GLY A 109 -10.88 -19.28 -9.67
N PRO A 110 -11.49 -20.48 -9.40
CA PRO A 110 -12.67 -20.56 -8.55
C PRO A 110 -12.35 -20.42 -7.06
N VAL A 111 -11.10 -20.65 -6.64
CA VAL A 111 -10.65 -20.57 -5.24
C VAL A 111 -9.99 -19.23 -4.97
N TYR A 112 -9.11 -18.79 -5.86
CA TYR A 112 -8.46 -17.48 -5.83
C TYR A 112 -8.07 -17.03 -7.24
N GLY A 113 -7.81 -15.75 -7.38
CA GLY A 113 -7.17 -15.15 -8.53
C GLY A 113 -6.14 -14.12 -8.06
N GLY A 114 -5.23 -13.71 -8.93
CA GLY A 114 -4.18 -12.81 -8.53
C GLY A 114 -3.14 -12.55 -9.59
N PHE A 115 -2.08 -11.89 -9.18
CA PHE A 115 -0.95 -11.58 -10.06
C PHE A 115 0.35 -11.48 -9.26
N SER A 116 1.47 -11.66 -9.98
CA SER A 116 2.81 -11.35 -9.50
C SER A 116 3.45 -10.33 -10.43
N VAL A 117 4.02 -9.29 -9.87
CA VAL A 117 4.62 -8.17 -10.60
C VAL A 117 5.98 -7.81 -10.05
N LYS A 118 6.78 -7.15 -10.87
CA LYS A 118 8.11 -6.64 -10.53
C LYS A 118 8.09 -5.13 -10.41
N HIS A 119 8.83 -4.62 -9.44
CA HIS A 119 9.16 -3.21 -9.29
C HIS A 119 10.66 -3.03 -9.27
N ASP A 120 11.11 -1.94 -9.87
CA ASP A 120 12.48 -1.46 -9.82
C ASP A 120 12.54 -0.24 -8.92
N HIS A 121 13.33 -0.31 -7.85
CA HIS A 121 13.68 0.85 -7.03
C HIS A 121 14.91 1.49 -7.66
N ILE A 122 14.72 2.64 -8.26
CA ILE A 122 15.75 3.38 -9.01
C ILE A 122 16.35 4.45 -8.13
N ASP A 123 17.65 4.36 -7.91
CA ASP A 123 18.45 5.32 -7.19
C ASP A 123 19.00 6.39 -8.17
N PHE A 124 18.77 7.67 -7.85
CA PHE A 124 19.27 8.81 -8.62
C PHE A 124 20.56 9.39 -8.03
N ARG A 125 21.06 8.83 -6.93
CA ARG A 125 22.28 9.27 -6.24
C ARG A 125 23.48 8.36 -6.46
N GLY A 126 23.28 7.25 -7.17
CA GLY A 126 24.32 6.29 -7.52
C GLY A 126 25.33 6.84 -8.54
N ALA A 127 26.24 5.97 -8.97
CA ALA A 127 27.25 6.32 -9.96
C ALA A 127 26.68 6.64 -11.36
N LYS A 128 25.48 6.16 -11.63
CA LYS A 128 24.73 6.41 -12.86
C LYS A 128 23.50 7.28 -12.57
N PRO A 129 23.00 8.05 -13.56
CA PRO A 129 21.82 8.90 -13.40
C PRO A 129 20.54 8.14 -12.96
N GLU A 130 20.42 6.87 -13.32
CA GLU A 130 19.38 5.95 -12.89
C GLU A 130 20.05 4.60 -12.63
N GLU A 131 20.15 4.22 -11.37
CA GLU A 131 20.75 2.95 -10.97
C GLU A 131 19.72 2.06 -10.31
N LEU A 132 19.58 0.82 -10.77
CA LEU A 132 18.70 -0.15 -10.16
C LEU A 132 19.34 -0.63 -8.85
N ALA A 133 18.74 -0.25 -7.72
CA ALA A 133 19.26 -0.57 -6.39
C ALA A 133 18.57 -1.79 -5.79
N ILE A 134 17.24 -1.87 -5.89
CA ILE A 134 16.44 -2.95 -5.30
C ILE A 134 15.47 -3.49 -6.34
N ASN A 135 15.44 -4.82 -6.46
CA ASN A 135 14.35 -5.53 -7.10
C ASN A 135 13.27 -5.82 -6.05
N GLU A 136 12.02 -5.53 -6.38
CA GLU A 136 10.88 -5.90 -5.55
C GLU A 136 9.92 -6.75 -6.37
N VAL A 137 9.37 -7.79 -5.75
CA VAL A 137 8.28 -8.59 -6.31
C VAL A 137 7.06 -8.45 -5.39
N TRP A 138 5.92 -8.15 -5.98
CA TRP A 138 4.63 -8.23 -5.30
C TRP A 138 3.87 -9.45 -5.79
N ASP A 139 3.43 -10.29 -4.86
CA ASP A 139 2.42 -11.31 -5.08
C ASP A 139 1.11 -10.85 -4.43
N VAL A 140 0.06 -10.70 -5.23
CA VAL A 140 -1.27 -10.27 -4.78
C VAL A 140 -2.28 -11.34 -5.13
N ARG A 141 -3.04 -11.81 -4.13
CA ARG A 141 -4.08 -12.84 -4.28
C ARG A 141 -5.37 -12.38 -3.64
N ALA A 142 -6.47 -12.43 -4.38
CA ALA A 142 -7.81 -12.29 -3.82
C ALA A 142 -8.45 -13.67 -3.71
N TRP A 143 -8.98 -13.98 -2.53
CA TRP A 143 -9.63 -15.25 -2.25
C TRP A 143 -11.13 -15.18 -2.56
N ASN A 144 -11.66 -16.25 -3.12
CA ASN A 144 -13.08 -16.37 -3.40
C ASN A 144 -13.82 -16.82 -2.14
N THR A 145 -14.11 -15.88 -1.26
CA THR A 145 -14.79 -16.12 0.01
C THR A 145 -16.29 -15.95 -0.11
N GLU A 146 -17.07 -16.77 0.58
CA GLU A 146 -18.50 -16.54 0.78
C GLU A 146 -18.73 -15.67 2.02
N PRO A 147 -19.88 -14.99 2.12
CA PRO A 147 -20.26 -14.27 3.34
C PRO A 147 -20.29 -15.18 4.56
N VAL A 148 -19.79 -14.70 5.69
CA VAL A 148 -19.86 -15.38 6.98
C VAL A 148 -20.79 -14.56 7.87
N ASP A 149 -21.83 -15.18 8.42
CA ASP A 149 -22.86 -14.53 9.27
C ASP A 149 -23.46 -13.26 8.63
N GLY A 150 -23.64 -13.29 7.30
CA GLY A 150 -24.16 -12.17 6.52
C GLY A 150 -23.12 -11.07 6.23
N ILE A 151 -21.90 -11.16 6.75
CA ILE A 151 -20.82 -10.20 6.51
C ILE A 151 -20.13 -10.56 5.21
N LYS A 152 -20.10 -9.60 4.29
CA LYS A 152 -19.35 -9.71 3.03
C LYS A 152 -17.96 -9.12 3.23
N ALA A 153 -16.92 -9.87 2.86
CA ALA A 153 -15.55 -9.40 2.88
C ALA A 153 -14.78 -9.90 1.64
N TYR A 154 -13.84 -9.11 1.18
CA TYR A 154 -12.77 -9.56 0.31
C TYR A 154 -11.55 -9.88 1.17
N ILE A 155 -10.97 -11.06 0.98
CA ILE A 155 -9.68 -11.41 1.59
C ILE A 155 -8.62 -11.29 0.51
N VAL A 156 -7.61 -10.47 0.78
CA VAL A 156 -6.51 -10.22 -0.15
C VAL A 156 -5.18 -10.41 0.58
N ASP A 157 -4.36 -11.31 0.07
CA ASP A 157 -2.97 -11.42 0.50
C ASP A 157 -2.11 -10.52 -0.38
N LEU A 158 -1.22 -9.77 0.25
CA LEU A 158 -0.17 -9.00 -0.41
C LEU A 158 1.17 -9.39 0.22
N THR A 159 2.06 -9.95 -0.58
CA THR A 159 3.41 -10.31 -0.16
C THR A 159 4.42 -9.51 -0.98
N THR A 160 5.43 -8.94 -0.31
CA THR A 160 6.52 -8.25 -0.97
C THR A 160 7.84 -8.96 -0.70
N PHE A 161 8.66 -9.11 -1.73
CA PHE A 161 10.01 -9.65 -1.66
C PHE A 161 10.99 -8.61 -2.18
N LEU A 162 11.92 -8.18 -1.34
CA LEU A 162 12.95 -7.22 -1.68
C LEU A 162 14.29 -7.94 -1.81
N SER A 163 15.03 -7.64 -2.87
CA SER A 163 16.39 -8.15 -3.07
C SER A 163 17.30 -7.07 -3.65
N VAL A 164 18.57 -7.14 -3.27
CA VAL A 164 19.60 -6.26 -3.82
C VAL A 164 19.74 -6.51 -5.32
N ALA A 165 19.77 -5.45 -6.12
CA ALA A 165 19.93 -5.57 -7.58
C ALA A 165 21.40 -5.45 -8.03
N GLY A 166 22.23 -4.75 -7.25
CA GLY A 166 23.65 -4.54 -7.52
C GLY A 166 24.56 -5.32 -6.57
N ASN A 167 25.79 -4.84 -6.44
CA ASN A 167 26.80 -5.44 -5.53
C ASN A 167 26.92 -4.72 -4.20
N GLU A 168 26.34 -3.52 -4.08
CA GLU A 168 26.41 -2.74 -2.85
C GLU A 168 25.40 -3.28 -1.81
N PRO A 169 25.82 -3.37 -0.53
CA PRO A 169 24.91 -3.76 0.54
C PRO A 169 23.81 -2.71 0.72
N ILE A 170 22.60 -3.17 1.02
CA ILE A 170 21.44 -2.31 1.30
C ILE A 170 21.02 -2.46 2.74
N VAL A 171 20.86 -1.33 3.42
CA VAL A 171 20.37 -1.28 4.80
C VAL A 171 19.15 -0.37 4.87
N PHE A 172 18.03 -0.91 5.27
CA PHE A 172 16.84 -0.13 5.66
C PHE A 172 17.11 0.45 7.05
N VAL A 173 17.46 1.74 7.07
CA VAL A 173 17.84 2.42 8.31
C VAL A 173 16.61 2.65 9.17
N ALA A 174 16.71 2.32 10.45
CA ALA A 174 15.64 2.55 11.40
C ALA A 174 15.28 4.05 11.49
N TYR A 175 13.99 4.35 11.40
CA TYR A 175 13.49 5.71 11.37
C TYR A 175 12.04 5.75 11.90
N ARG A 176 11.55 6.93 12.32
CA ARG A 176 10.22 7.07 12.95
C ARG A 176 9.03 6.57 12.11
N TYR A 177 9.15 6.52 10.78
CA TYR A 177 8.16 5.93 9.87
C TYR A 177 8.77 5.05 8.78
N ALA A 178 10.04 4.84 8.81
CA ALA A 178 10.89 3.90 8.05
C ALA A 178 10.40 3.48 6.65
N GLY A 179 9.46 2.56 6.58
CA GLY A 179 8.89 2.01 5.36
C GLY A 179 8.18 0.68 5.63
N GLY A 180 7.45 0.20 4.65
CA GLY A 180 6.62 -1.00 4.71
C GLY A 180 5.34 -0.79 3.91
N ILE A 181 4.32 -1.62 4.13
CA ILE A 181 3.04 -1.47 3.41
C ILE A 181 2.23 -0.33 4.01
N GLY A 182 2.14 0.78 3.26
CA GLY A 182 1.36 1.95 3.63
C GLY A 182 -0.05 1.92 3.02
N PHE A 183 -1.00 2.50 3.74
CA PHE A 183 -2.38 2.69 3.33
C PHE A 183 -2.80 4.15 3.55
N ARG A 184 -3.17 4.83 2.47
CA ARG A 184 -3.82 6.13 2.54
C ARG A 184 -5.31 5.98 2.29
N ALA A 185 -6.11 6.20 3.33
CA ALA A 185 -7.55 6.03 3.27
C ALA A 185 -8.25 7.09 2.42
N THR A 186 -9.50 6.81 2.08
CA THR A 186 -10.41 7.71 1.37
C THR A 186 -10.50 9.11 1.99
N ALA A 187 -10.81 10.11 1.18
CA ALA A 187 -11.05 11.48 1.65
C ALA A 187 -12.36 11.64 2.44
N GLU A 188 -13.24 10.64 2.39
CA GLU A 188 -14.50 10.68 3.13
C GLU A 188 -14.33 10.43 4.63
N TRP A 189 -13.21 9.79 5.03
CA TRP A 189 -12.93 9.48 6.43
C TRP A 189 -12.16 10.58 7.12
N ASN A 190 -12.59 10.89 8.33
CA ASN A 190 -12.00 11.90 9.20
C ASN A 190 -12.16 11.48 10.69
N ASN A 191 -11.79 12.36 11.62
CA ASN A 191 -11.84 12.10 13.06
C ASN A 191 -13.26 11.93 13.64
N LYS A 192 -14.32 12.29 12.90
CA LYS A 192 -15.71 12.22 13.37
C LYS A 192 -16.42 10.94 12.90
N ASN A 193 -15.97 10.33 11.83
CA ASN A 193 -16.66 9.25 11.16
C ASN A 193 -15.79 8.02 10.86
N SER A 194 -14.57 7.99 11.40
CA SER A 194 -13.67 6.84 11.22
C SER A 194 -13.03 6.42 12.55
N THR A 195 -12.71 5.13 12.65
CA THR A 195 -12.06 4.54 13.82
C THR A 195 -10.88 3.68 13.41
N VAL A 196 -9.97 3.48 14.36
CA VAL A 196 -8.90 2.47 14.29
C VAL A 196 -8.98 1.67 15.58
N LEU A 197 -8.90 0.34 15.45
CA LEU A 197 -8.79 -0.59 16.56
C LEU A 197 -7.70 -1.60 16.26
N THR A 198 -6.85 -1.87 17.24
CA THR A 198 -5.77 -2.87 17.09
C THR A 198 -6.10 -4.17 17.82
N SER A 199 -5.36 -5.25 17.53
CA SER A 199 -5.47 -6.53 18.25
C SER A 199 -5.17 -6.41 19.74
N GLU A 200 -4.52 -5.34 20.17
CA GLU A 200 -4.18 -5.05 21.57
C GLU A 200 -5.22 -4.14 22.24
N GLY A 201 -6.34 -3.87 21.56
CA GLY A 201 -7.42 -3.01 22.07
C GLY A 201 -7.12 -1.51 22.04
N LEU A 202 -6.04 -1.09 21.36
CA LEU A 202 -5.67 0.32 21.26
C LEU A 202 -6.51 1.01 20.20
N ALA A 203 -7.05 2.18 20.56
CA ALA A 203 -7.73 3.09 19.65
C ALA A 203 -6.72 3.99 18.90
N ARG A 204 -7.19 4.72 17.89
CA ARG A 204 -6.39 5.56 17.00
C ARG A 204 -5.40 6.47 17.74
N LYS A 205 -5.84 7.10 18.85
CA LYS A 205 -5.03 8.04 19.64
C LYS A 205 -3.78 7.40 20.27
N ASP A 206 -3.82 6.08 20.54
CA ASP A 206 -2.79 5.35 21.26
C ASP A 206 -2.04 4.34 20.37
N ALA A 207 -2.48 4.16 19.11
CA ALA A 207 -1.99 3.11 18.23
C ALA A 207 -0.65 3.45 17.54
N ASP A 208 -0.28 4.74 17.41
CA ASP A 208 0.96 5.14 16.74
C ASP A 208 2.20 4.66 17.50
N GLY A 209 3.09 3.91 16.84
CA GLY A 209 4.28 3.33 17.44
C GLY A 209 4.05 2.02 18.19
N SER A 210 2.83 1.62 18.42
CA SER A 210 2.53 0.32 19.04
C SER A 210 2.72 -0.84 18.06
N ARG A 211 2.76 -2.06 18.60
CA ARG A 211 2.82 -3.30 17.83
C ARG A 211 1.49 -4.03 17.97
N ALA A 212 0.98 -4.56 16.86
CA ALA A 212 -0.24 -5.34 16.86
C ALA A 212 -0.26 -6.36 15.72
N ARG A 213 -0.96 -7.48 15.94
CA ARG A 213 -1.11 -8.53 14.92
C ARG A 213 -2.05 -8.12 13.80
N TRP A 214 -2.97 -7.21 14.08
CA TRP A 214 -3.88 -6.61 13.11
C TRP A 214 -4.31 -5.21 13.55
N ALA A 215 -4.68 -4.41 12.58
CA ALA A 215 -5.34 -3.13 12.78
C ALA A 215 -6.57 -3.05 11.87
N ASP A 216 -7.74 -2.82 12.46
CA ASP A 216 -8.99 -2.55 11.78
C ASP A 216 -9.20 -1.05 11.64
N ILE A 217 -9.50 -0.62 10.44
CA ILE A 217 -9.72 0.78 10.09
C ILE A 217 -11.06 0.85 9.37
N ASN A 218 -12.02 1.55 9.94
CA ASN A 218 -13.35 1.65 9.35
C ASN A 218 -13.93 3.06 9.48
N GLY A 219 -14.94 3.34 8.66
CA GLY A 219 -15.60 4.62 8.71
C GLY A 219 -16.87 4.67 7.86
N ALA A 220 -17.65 5.73 8.09
CA ALA A 220 -18.87 5.99 7.36
C ALA A 220 -18.55 6.61 6.00
N PHE A 221 -19.30 6.19 4.99
CA PHE A 221 -19.38 6.81 3.66
C PHE A 221 -20.68 7.57 3.55
N LYS A 222 -20.66 8.70 2.88
CA LYS A 222 -21.80 9.62 2.79
C LYS A 222 -23.06 8.94 2.27
N ASP A 223 -22.92 8.14 1.23
CA ASP A 223 -24.06 7.60 0.49
C ASP A 223 -24.20 6.07 0.61
N ASN A 224 -23.26 5.37 1.29
CA ASN A 224 -23.15 3.91 1.21
C ASN A 224 -22.74 3.22 2.53
N GLY A 225 -23.21 3.76 3.63
CA GLY A 225 -23.04 3.15 4.96
C GLY A 225 -21.59 3.05 5.44
N ASN A 226 -21.29 2.07 6.26
CA ASN A 226 -19.95 1.85 6.81
C ASN A 226 -19.21 0.80 6.00
N SER A 227 -17.91 1.02 5.84
CA SER A 227 -16.97 0.03 5.32
C SER A 227 -15.65 0.13 6.06
N GLY A 228 -14.84 -0.93 5.98
CA GLY A 228 -13.54 -0.96 6.64
C GLY A 228 -12.55 -1.84 5.91
N ILE A 229 -11.31 -1.75 6.35
CA ILE A 229 -10.21 -2.61 5.94
C ILE A 229 -9.42 -3.01 7.17
N THR A 230 -9.18 -4.31 7.33
CA THR A 230 -8.34 -4.84 8.40
C THR A 230 -7.02 -5.32 7.80
N PHE A 231 -5.92 -4.79 8.30
CA PHE A 231 -4.58 -5.23 7.95
C PHE A 231 -4.10 -6.25 8.96
N PHE A 232 -3.73 -7.44 8.52
CA PHE A 232 -3.14 -8.50 9.33
C PHE A 232 -1.65 -8.59 9.03
N SER A 233 -0.82 -8.54 10.08
CA SER A 233 0.59 -8.88 9.98
C SER A 233 0.75 -10.40 9.99
N HIS A 234 1.54 -10.94 9.06
CA HIS A 234 1.78 -12.37 9.00
C HIS A 234 2.92 -12.78 9.95
N PRO A 235 2.80 -13.90 10.72
CA PRO A 235 3.82 -14.31 11.70
C PRO A 235 5.24 -14.54 11.14
N SER A 236 5.37 -14.75 9.82
CA SER A 236 6.68 -14.88 9.18
C SER A 236 7.28 -13.56 8.73
N ASN A 237 6.57 -12.43 8.90
CA ASN A 237 7.10 -11.13 8.57
C ASN A 237 8.31 -10.79 9.43
N ARG A 238 9.26 -10.05 8.84
CA ARG A 238 10.36 -9.49 9.60
C ARG A 238 9.79 -8.55 10.67
N ASP A 239 10.27 -8.72 11.90
CA ASP A 239 9.92 -7.89 13.07
C ASP A 239 8.44 -8.03 13.53
N TYR A 240 7.83 -9.20 13.24
CA TYR A 240 6.44 -9.51 13.62
C TYR A 240 6.21 -9.51 15.15
N PRO A 241 5.11 -8.95 15.65
CA PRO A 241 4.25 -8.00 14.93
C PRO A 241 4.98 -6.66 14.77
N GLU A 242 4.93 -6.11 13.56
CA GLU A 242 5.65 -4.89 13.22
C GLU A 242 5.11 -3.69 14.03
N PRO A 243 5.96 -2.70 14.38
CA PRO A 243 5.47 -1.42 14.85
C PRO A 243 4.61 -0.76 13.77
N MET A 244 3.60 -0.02 14.20
CA MET A 244 2.67 0.63 13.28
C MET A 244 2.90 2.14 13.23
N ARG A 245 2.64 2.72 12.07
CA ARG A 245 2.40 4.14 11.89
C ARG A 245 0.90 4.37 11.74
N VAL A 246 0.31 5.07 12.68
CA VAL A 246 -1.10 5.47 12.66
C VAL A 246 -1.17 6.98 12.84
N TRP A 247 -1.78 7.68 11.89
CA TRP A 247 -1.92 9.13 12.04
C TRP A 247 -2.93 9.49 13.13
N PRO A 248 -2.62 10.51 13.96
CA PRO A 248 -3.48 10.92 15.06
C PRO A 248 -4.80 11.53 14.57
N GLU A 249 -5.76 11.65 15.49
CA GLU A 249 -7.11 12.12 15.20
C GLU A 249 -7.18 13.58 14.73
N ASN A 250 -6.16 14.37 15.01
CA ASN A 250 -6.07 15.77 14.58
C ASN A 250 -5.20 15.99 13.34
N GLN A 251 -4.77 14.92 12.66
CA GLN A 251 -3.91 15.02 11.48
C GLN A 251 -4.53 15.94 10.42
N ASN A 252 -3.75 16.91 9.92
CA ASN A 252 -4.16 17.91 8.94
C ASN A 252 -5.39 18.74 9.35
N GLY A 253 -5.68 18.83 10.66
CA GLY A 253 -6.82 19.56 11.21
C GLY A 253 -8.18 18.85 11.05
N VAL A 254 -8.28 17.80 10.26
CA VAL A 254 -9.52 17.06 9.99
C VAL A 254 -9.46 15.59 10.38
N GLY A 255 -8.28 15.09 10.73
CA GLY A 255 -8.08 13.70 11.11
C GLY A 255 -8.02 12.75 9.94
N ASP A 256 -7.35 13.15 8.88
CA ASP A 256 -7.02 12.27 7.74
C ASP A 256 -6.45 10.92 8.20
N VAL A 257 -6.85 9.83 7.55
CA VAL A 257 -6.47 8.49 7.95
C VAL A 257 -5.31 7.96 7.10
N TYR A 258 -4.27 7.55 7.82
CA TYR A 258 -3.11 6.85 7.28
C TYR A 258 -2.69 5.73 8.23
N PHE A 259 -2.31 4.60 7.66
CA PHE A 259 -1.81 3.43 8.37
C PHE A 259 -0.62 2.82 7.63
N GLU A 260 0.32 2.24 8.37
CA GLU A 260 1.44 1.49 7.83
C GLU A 260 1.96 0.49 8.86
N PHE A 261 2.29 -0.73 8.45
CA PHE A 261 3.19 -1.60 9.18
C PHE A 261 4.64 -1.23 8.83
N CYS A 262 5.44 -0.91 9.86
CA CYS A 262 6.77 -0.31 9.72
C CYS A 262 7.87 -1.22 10.29
N PRO A 263 8.35 -2.26 9.58
CA PRO A 263 9.26 -3.27 10.14
C PRO A 263 10.64 -2.73 10.56
N THR A 264 10.97 -1.48 10.24
CA THR A 264 12.23 -0.82 10.64
C THR A 264 11.98 0.50 11.40
N ARG A 265 10.80 0.65 12.02
CA ARG A 265 10.48 1.81 12.85
C ARG A 265 11.28 1.82 14.16
N LEU A 266 11.75 3.04 14.57
CA LEU A 266 12.32 3.31 15.90
C LEU A 266 11.23 3.42 16.95
#